data_60316f15dd19770e2d9a5c201e6ec298
#
_entry.id   60316f15dd19770e2d9a5c201e6ec298
#
_cell.length_a   1.000
_cell.length_b   1.000
_cell.length_c   1.000
_cell.angle_alpha   90.00
_cell.angle_beta   90.00
_cell.angle_gamma   90.00
#
_symmetry.space_group_name_H-M   'P 1'
#
loop_
_entity.id
_entity.type
_entity.pdbx_description
1 polymer ?
#
loop_
_entity_poly.entity_id
_entity_poly.type
_entity_poly.pdbx_seq_one_letter_code
_entity_poly.pdbx_strand_id
1 'polypeptide(L)'
;MQDALKEANVPILKTLNTASENEVENWMKENYLVNSPLIVKPPMSSGSDKVFHIPAKGNWQSAFRRVLTEPVQLTGKVSDTVVVQEQAIGTEFAVGTVSVNGTHYLAHLIKYNKTSFQDRKTVFDYVEFIPYREDEHGELFAYTQKTLDALGIRWGAAHTEIMLTKNGPRLIESGARMCGGPVVRFAREATGSSQADKLVEIYVDGDVQKEYAFKKTVVPVFLKSPAKGFISNAEVLADISRLPTLFKEFIWFKNGDLVPQTVDFLTNIGIVALAGDREKILLDYKKIRAMEAKLIINPL
;
A
#
# COMPACT_ATOMS: atom_id res chain seq x y z
N MET A 1 -12.84 -8.45 9.10
CA MET A 1 -12.33 -7.13 9.53
C MET A 1 -13.46 -6.11 9.68
N GLN A 2 -14.21 -5.78 8.63
CA GLN A 2 -15.25 -4.74 8.73
C GLN A 2 -16.33 -5.05 9.77
N ASP A 3 -16.74 -6.31 9.91
CA ASP A 3 -17.73 -6.72 10.92
C ASP A 3 -17.21 -6.49 12.35
N ALA A 4 -15.97 -6.86 12.65
CA ALA A 4 -15.35 -6.62 13.94
C ALA A 4 -15.28 -5.11 14.28
N LEU A 5 -14.93 -4.27 13.30
CA LEU A 5 -14.91 -2.82 13.49
C LEU A 5 -16.32 -2.29 13.74
N LYS A 6 -17.33 -2.78 13.00
CA LYS A 6 -18.73 -2.39 13.16
C LYS A 6 -19.24 -2.75 14.56
N GLU A 7 -18.96 -3.95 15.05
CA GLU A 7 -19.30 -4.39 16.40
C GLU A 7 -18.64 -3.52 17.48
N ALA A 8 -17.42 -3.05 17.23
CA ALA A 8 -16.69 -2.13 18.12
C ALA A 8 -17.06 -0.65 17.92
N ASN A 9 -18.04 -0.31 17.10
CA ASN A 9 -18.42 1.06 16.75
C ASN A 9 -17.26 1.90 16.16
N VAL A 10 -16.32 1.27 15.47
CA VAL A 10 -15.26 1.94 14.71
C VAL A 10 -15.81 2.26 13.32
N PRO A 11 -15.63 3.49 12.80
CA PRO A 11 -16.13 3.86 11.46
C PRO A 11 -15.59 2.96 10.35
N ILE A 12 -16.45 2.45 9.49
CA ILE A 12 -16.11 1.53 8.39
C ILE A 12 -16.47 2.11 7.02
N LEU A 13 -15.93 1.49 5.97
CA LEU A 13 -16.43 1.59 4.60
C LEU A 13 -17.60 0.63 4.41
N LYS A 14 -18.65 1.06 3.67
CA LYS A 14 -19.71 0.15 3.25
C LYS A 14 -19.09 -0.99 2.45
N THR A 15 -19.31 -2.22 2.91
CA THR A 15 -18.66 -3.40 2.38
C THR A 15 -19.62 -4.58 2.37
N LEU A 16 -19.61 -5.35 1.28
CA LEU A 16 -20.28 -6.63 1.13
C LEU A 16 -19.26 -7.70 0.74
N ASN A 17 -19.36 -8.88 1.33
CA ASN A 17 -18.62 -10.07 0.91
C ASN A 17 -19.59 -11.13 0.46
N THR A 18 -19.59 -11.49 -0.83
CA THR A 18 -20.57 -12.43 -1.41
C THR A 18 -20.02 -13.09 -2.69
N ALA A 19 -20.64 -14.20 -3.10
CA ALA A 19 -20.47 -14.83 -4.40
C ALA A 19 -21.63 -14.53 -5.38
N SER A 20 -22.62 -13.71 -4.97
CA SER A 20 -23.87 -13.47 -5.74
C SER A 20 -23.92 -12.06 -6.31
N GLU A 21 -23.99 -11.94 -7.63
CA GLU A 21 -24.20 -10.65 -8.31
C GLU A 21 -25.53 -10.01 -7.89
N ASN A 22 -26.59 -10.80 -7.67
CA ASN A 22 -27.90 -10.29 -7.23
C ASN A 22 -27.82 -9.65 -5.84
N GLU A 23 -27.03 -10.23 -4.92
CA GLU A 23 -26.82 -9.63 -3.61
C GLU A 23 -26.07 -8.32 -3.71
N VAL A 24 -25.07 -8.20 -4.60
CA VAL A 24 -24.38 -6.94 -4.86
C VAL A 24 -25.35 -5.86 -5.36
N GLU A 25 -26.22 -6.18 -6.32
CA GLU A 25 -27.20 -5.23 -6.85
C GLU A 25 -28.19 -4.73 -5.76
N ASN A 26 -28.68 -5.63 -4.93
CA ASN A 26 -29.58 -5.27 -3.83
C ASN A 26 -28.85 -4.41 -2.78
N TRP A 27 -27.65 -4.83 -2.37
CA TRP A 27 -26.80 -4.09 -1.44
C TRP A 27 -26.46 -2.68 -1.95
N MET A 28 -26.17 -2.53 -3.26
CA MET A 28 -25.91 -1.22 -3.87
C MET A 28 -27.14 -0.30 -3.79
N LYS A 29 -28.36 -0.84 -4.00
CA LYS A 29 -29.61 -0.08 -3.89
C LYS A 29 -29.86 0.37 -2.45
N GLU A 30 -29.74 -0.55 -1.50
CA GLU A 30 -29.98 -0.32 -0.07
C GLU A 30 -28.99 0.71 0.52
N ASN A 31 -27.76 0.74 -0.02
CA ASN A 31 -26.69 1.61 0.44
C ASN A 31 -26.51 2.90 -0.39
N TYR A 32 -27.38 3.14 -1.37
CA TYR A 32 -27.31 4.31 -2.29
C TYR A 32 -26.01 4.37 -3.10
N LEU A 33 -25.49 3.20 -3.53
CA LEU A 33 -24.22 3.07 -4.24
C LEU A 33 -24.35 2.75 -5.75
N VAL A 34 -25.56 2.68 -6.30
CA VAL A 34 -25.84 2.24 -7.70
C VAL A 34 -25.01 2.98 -8.75
N ASN A 35 -24.70 4.25 -8.54
CA ASN A 35 -23.90 5.06 -9.47
C ASN A 35 -22.60 5.58 -8.83
N SER A 36 -22.18 4.97 -7.74
CA SER A 36 -20.97 5.37 -7.01
C SER A 36 -19.75 4.57 -7.48
N PRO A 37 -18.53 5.10 -7.34
CA PRO A 37 -17.32 4.32 -7.58
C PRO A 37 -17.17 3.23 -6.51
N LEU A 38 -16.72 2.05 -6.93
CA LEU A 38 -16.56 0.87 -6.09
C LEU A 38 -15.15 0.29 -6.20
N ILE A 39 -14.79 -0.47 -5.17
CA ILE A 39 -13.67 -1.40 -5.18
C ILE A 39 -14.21 -2.81 -5.22
N VAL A 40 -13.71 -3.62 -6.15
CA VAL A 40 -13.98 -5.06 -6.24
C VAL A 40 -12.66 -5.78 -6.05
N LYS A 41 -12.58 -6.67 -5.05
CA LYS A 41 -11.31 -7.34 -4.69
C LYS A 41 -11.56 -8.73 -4.08
N PRO A 42 -10.55 -9.62 -4.10
CA PRO A 42 -10.63 -10.85 -3.31
C PRO A 42 -10.60 -10.54 -1.80
N PRO A 43 -11.20 -11.37 -0.95
CA PRO A 43 -11.16 -11.20 0.51
C PRO A 43 -9.76 -11.38 1.08
N MET A 44 -8.87 -12.09 0.36
CA MET A 44 -7.49 -12.32 0.74
C MET A 44 -6.57 -12.19 -0.47
N SER A 45 -5.72 -11.17 -0.47
CA SER A 45 -4.67 -10.95 -1.48
C SER A 45 -3.55 -10.08 -0.90
N SER A 46 -2.56 -9.73 -1.71
CA SER A 46 -1.46 -8.84 -1.32
C SER A 46 -0.96 -8.07 -2.53
N GLY A 47 -0.37 -6.87 -2.30
CA GLY A 47 0.25 -6.08 -3.35
C GLY A 47 -0.72 -5.51 -4.38
N SER A 48 -1.96 -5.29 -4.02
CA SER A 48 -3.06 -4.84 -4.90
C SER A 48 -3.42 -5.83 -6.01
N ASP A 49 -3.01 -7.10 -5.90
CA ASP A 49 -3.38 -8.13 -6.86
C ASP A 49 -4.90 -8.31 -6.89
N LYS A 50 -5.49 -8.20 -8.09
CA LYS A 50 -6.94 -8.24 -8.37
C LYS A 50 -7.78 -7.23 -7.59
N VAL A 51 -7.21 -6.09 -7.22
CA VAL A 51 -7.96 -4.93 -6.74
C VAL A 51 -8.42 -4.10 -7.93
N PHE A 52 -9.72 -4.08 -8.19
CA PHE A 52 -10.32 -3.37 -9.30
C PHE A 52 -11.01 -2.09 -8.82
N HIS A 53 -10.60 -0.96 -9.39
CA HIS A 53 -11.24 0.33 -9.18
C HIS A 53 -12.31 0.53 -10.24
N ILE A 54 -13.57 0.47 -9.85
CA ILE A 54 -14.72 0.61 -10.73
C ILE A 54 -15.19 2.08 -10.68
N PRO A 55 -15.12 2.81 -11.78
CA PRO A 55 -15.63 4.19 -11.81
C PRO A 55 -17.14 4.23 -11.61
N ALA A 56 -17.67 5.39 -11.28
CA ALA A 56 -19.11 5.62 -11.25
C ALA A 56 -19.76 5.14 -12.56
N LYS A 57 -20.84 4.35 -12.45
CA LYS A 57 -21.52 3.69 -13.58
C LYS A 57 -20.64 2.68 -14.35
N GLY A 58 -19.49 2.27 -13.82
CA GLY A 58 -18.62 1.27 -14.44
C GLY A 58 -19.16 -0.16 -14.32
N ASN A 59 -18.65 -1.05 -15.19
CA ASN A 59 -19.02 -2.46 -15.18
C ASN A 59 -18.27 -3.20 -14.06
N TRP A 60 -18.89 -3.34 -12.90
CA TRP A 60 -18.35 -4.09 -11.76
C TRP A 60 -18.46 -5.61 -11.94
N GLN A 61 -19.43 -6.09 -12.75
CA GLN A 61 -19.68 -7.53 -12.94
C GLN A 61 -18.47 -8.23 -13.56
N SER A 62 -17.81 -7.58 -14.52
CA SER A 62 -16.60 -8.13 -15.14
C SER A 62 -15.50 -8.35 -14.09
N ALA A 63 -15.24 -7.38 -13.23
CA ALA A 63 -14.26 -7.50 -12.14
C ALA A 63 -14.67 -8.57 -11.12
N PHE A 64 -15.96 -8.64 -10.77
CA PHE A 64 -16.52 -9.62 -9.85
C PHE A 64 -16.27 -11.05 -10.32
N ARG A 65 -16.58 -11.34 -11.59
CA ARG A 65 -16.35 -12.66 -12.19
C ARG A 65 -14.86 -13.01 -12.28
N ARG A 66 -14.00 -12.04 -12.57
CA ARG A 66 -12.55 -12.25 -12.59
C ARG A 66 -12.01 -12.67 -11.23
N VAL A 67 -12.49 -12.09 -10.14
CA VAL A 67 -12.10 -12.51 -8.78
C VAL A 67 -12.50 -13.96 -8.50
N LEU A 68 -13.67 -14.40 -8.99
CA LEU A 68 -14.19 -15.76 -8.79
C LEU A 68 -13.60 -16.80 -9.75
N THR A 69 -12.87 -16.41 -10.79
CA THR A 69 -12.39 -17.35 -11.83
C THR A 69 -10.88 -17.35 -12.00
N GLU A 70 -10.21 -16.26 -11.67
CA GLU A 70 -8.77 -16.13 -11.85
C GLU A 70 -8.03 -16.30 -10.52
N PRO A 71 -6.94 -17.07 -10.45
CA PRO A 71 -6.19 -17.27 -9.21
C PRO A 71 -5.49 -15.99 -8.75
N VAL A 72 -5.43 -15.77 -7.43
CA VAL A 72 -4.59 -14.75 -6.80
C VAL A 72 -3.13 -15.14 -6.94
N GLN A 73 -2.26 -14.23 -7.42
CA GLN A 73 -0.86 -14.54 -7.73
C GLN A 73 -0.10 -15.14 -6.55
N LEU A 74 -0.26 -14.57 -5.35
CA LEU A 74 0.48 -14.97 -4.17
C LEU A 74 0.12 -16.38 -3.69
N THR A 75 -1.14 -16.77 -3.80
CA THR A 75 -1.64 -18.05 -3.24
C THR A 75 -1.86 -19.11 -4.32
N GLY A 76 -1.95 -18.74 -5.58
CA GLY A 76 -2.34 -19.63 -6.68
C GLY A 76 -3.80 -20.11 -6.58
N LYS A 77 -4.61 -19.58 -5.65
CA LYS A 77 -5.98 -20.01 -5.39
C LYS A 77 -6.98 -19.00 -5.94
N VAL A 78 -8.09 -19.50 -6.41
CA VAL A 78 -9.27 -18.70 -6.76
C VAL A 78 -10.06 -18.41 -5.48
N SER A 79 -10.67 -17.25 -5.40
CA SER A 79 -11.49 -16.86 -4.25
C SER A 79 -12.91 -17.40 -4.36
N ASP A 80 -13.46 -17.89 -3.26
CA ASP A 80 -14.84 -18.38 -3.20
C ASP A 80 -15.87 -17.24 -3.10
N THR A 81 -15.43 -16.06 -2.69
CA THR A 81 -16.26 -14.85 -2.52
C THR A 81 -15.50 -13.61 -3.00
N VAL A 82 -16.25 -12.53 -3.17
CA VAL A 82 -15.75 -11.21 -3.60
C VAL A 82 -16.12 -10.15 -2.59
N VAL A 83 -15.16 -9.32 -2.24
CA VAL A 83 -15.41 -8.09 -1.49
C VAL A 83 -15.77 -6.98 -2.46
N VAL A 84 -16.97 -6.44 -2.34
CA VAL A 84 -17.43 -5.21 -2.99
C VAL A 84 -17.53 -4.12 -1.94
N GLN A 85 -16.87 -3.00 -2.17
CA GLN A 85 -16.71 -1.95 -1.18
C GLN A 85 -16.90 -0.57 -1.82
N GLU A 86 -17.48 0.39 -1.10
CA GLU A 86 -17.46 1.78 -1.55
C GLU A 86 -16.00 2.27 -1.68
N GLN A 87 -15.73 3.05 -2.71
CA GLN A 87 -14.39 3.59 -2.90
C GLN A 87 -14.16 4.78 -1.95
N ALA A 88 -13.22 4.63 -1.03
CA ALA A 88 -12.76 5.74 -0.20
C ALA A 88 -11.98 6.76 -1.04
N ILE A 89 -12.20 8.05 -0.77
CA ILE A 89 -11.50 9.16 -1.42
C ILE A 89 -10.81 9.98 -0.35
N GLY A 90 -9.49 10.16 -0.47
CA GLY A 90 -8.69 10.88 0.52
C GLY A 90 -7.20 10.69 0.30
N THR A 91 -6.44 10.83 1.37
CA THR A 91 -5.02 10.51 1.43
C THR A 91 -4.83 9.15 2.09
N GLU A 92 -4.11 8.27 1.43
CA GLU A 92 -3.85 6.92 1.95
C GLU A 92 -2.54 6.89 2.75
N PHE A 93 -2.64 6.28 3.93
CA PHE A 93 -1.51 6.10 4.83
C PHE A 93 -1.34 4.62 5.18
N ALA A 94 -0.09 4.22 5.41
CA ALA A 94 0.22 2.98 6.11
C ALA A 94 0.81 3.31 7.48
N VAL A 95 0.15 2.79 8.50
CA VAL A 95 0.56 2.92 9.90
C VAL A 95 1.16 1.60 10.34
N GLY A 96 2.48 1.58 10.51
CA GLY A 96 3.21 0.43 11.06
C GLY A 96 3.26 0.53 12.57
N THR A 97 2.72 -0.47 13.26
CA THR A 97 2.69 -0.51 14.72
C THR A 97 3.36 -1.77 15.26
N VAL A 98 3.70 -1.72 16.55
CA VAL A 98 4.00 -2.91 17.35
C VAL A 98 3.17 -2.83 18.63
N SER A 99 2.54 -3.94 19.00
CA SER A 99 1.63 -4.02 20.14
C SER A 99 2.23 -4.88 21.25
N VAL A 100 2.03 -4.45 22.48
CA VAL A 100 2.42 -5.19 23.70
C VAL A 100 1.24 -5.14 24.65
N ASN A 101 0.66 -6.28 24.95
CA ASN A 101 -0.49 -6.44 25.84
C ASN A 101 -1.65 -5.45 25.56
N GLY A 102 -1.90 -5.16 24.28
CA GLY A 102 -2.96 -4.24 23.84
C GLY A 102 -2.57 -2.76 23.88
N THR A 103 -1.34 -2.41 24.23
CA THR A 103 -0.81 -1.06 24.00
C THR A 103 -0.10 -1.02 22.65
N HIS A 104 -0.45 -0.05 21.81
CA HIS A 104 0.02 0.05 20.44
C HIS A 104 1.02 1.20 20.29
N TYR A 105 2.20 0.87 19.77
CA TYR A 105 3.30 1.81 19.57
C TYR A 105 3.53 2.04 18.08
N LEU A 106 3.67 3.30 17.68
CA LEU A 106 3.99 3.66 16.30
C LEU A 106 5.44 3.30 15.97
N ALA A 107 5.64 2.53 14.91
CA ALA A 107 6.96 2.19 14.40
C ALA A 107 7.33 3.00 13.15
N HIS A 108 6.36 3.23 12.26
CA HIS A 108 6.52 4.12 11.12
C HIS A 108 5.15 4.62 10.61
N LEU A 109 5.20 5.79 9.98
CA LEU A 109 4.08 6.38 9.26
C LEU A 109 4.50 6.64 7.82
N ILE A 110 3.73 6.09 6.88
CA ILE A 110 3.99 6.18 5.45
C ILE A 110 2.79 6.83 4.78
N LYS A 111 3.05 7.82 3.93
CA LYS A 111 2.07 8.39 3.01
C LYS A 111 2.24 7.76 1.65
N TYR A 112 1.16 7.23 1.07
CA TYR A 112 1.16 6.65 -0.26
C TYR A 112 0.90 7.72 -1.31
N ASN A 113 1.71 7.69 -2.37
CA ASN A 113 1.51 8.51 -3.56
C ASN A 113 1.31 7.57 -4.74
N LYS A 114 0.07 7.48 -5.17
CA LYS A 114 -0.36 6.67 -6.31
C LYS A 114 -0.67 7.58 -7.49
N THR A 115 -0.47 7.07 -8.70
CA THR A 115 -0.69 7.81 -9.94
C THR A 115 -1.47 6.98 -10.95
N SER A 116 -2.06 7.65 -11.93
CA SER A 116 -2.56 6.97 -13.12
C SER A 116 -1.38 6.62 -14.02
N PHE A 117 -1.34 5.37 -14.48
CA PHE A 117 -0.29 4.88 -15.38
C PHE A 117 -0.92 3.97 -16.43
N GLN A 118 -0.75 4.32 -17.70
CA GLN A 118 -1.47 3.70 -18.82
C GLN A 118 -2.99 3.70 -18.54
N ASP A 119 -3.67 2.59 -18.72
CA ASP A 119 -5.10 2.45 -18.44
C ASP A 119 -5.44 2.18 -16.98
N ARG A 120 -4.43 2.20 -16.08
CA ARG A 120 -4.58 1.94 -14.65
C ARG A 120 -4.65 3.24 -13.87
N LYS A 121 -5.63 3.34 -12.95
CA LYS A 121 -5.88 4.57 -12.20
C LYS A 121 -5.09 4.70 -10.90
N THR A 122 -4.51 3.59 -10.40
CA THR A 122 -3.90 3.57 -9.06
C THR A 122 -2.69 2.64 -9.03
N VAL A 123 -1.59 3.09 -9.62
CA VAL A 123 -0.29 2.43 -9.52
C VAL A 123 0.56 3.19 -8.51
N PHE A 124 1.34 2.47 -7.70
CA PHE A 124 2.29 3.11 -6.80
C PHE A 124 3.33 3.91 -7.60
N ASP A 125 3.44 5.20 -7.28
CA ASP A 125 4.45 6.08 -7.82
C ASP A 125 5.65 6.15 -6.89
N TYR A 126 5.41 6.61 -5.67
CA TYR A 126 6.36 6.53 -4.56
C TYR A 126 5.60 6.49 -3.23
N VAL A 127 6.29 6.13 -2.17
CA VAL A 127 5.79 6.28 -0.81
C VAL A 127 6.73 7.18 -0.03
N GLU A 128 6.23 7.87 0.97
CA GLU A 128 7.02 8.81 1.76
C GLU A 128 6.92 8.45 3.24
N PHE A 129 8.04 8.16 3.89
CA PHE A 129 8.11 8.09 5.35
C PHE A 129 8.07 9.51 5.90
N ILE A 130 7.09 9.78 6.74
CA ILE A 130 6.80 11.12 7.24
C ILE A 130 6.90 11.19 8.77
N PRO A 131 7.18 12.39 9.35
CA PRO A 131 7.09 12.59 10.78
C PRO A 131 5.65 12.42 11.27
N TYR A 132 5.50 11.86 12.47
CA TYR A 132 4.23 11.93 13.18
C TYR A 132 4.09 13.31 13.84
N ARG A 133 2.93 13.92 13.67
CA ARG A 133 2.52 15.14 14.37
C ARG A 133 1.12 14.94 14.90
N GLU A 134 0.92 15.23 16.17
CA GLU A 134 -0.34 14.98 16.84
C GLU A 134 -1.50 15.76 16.21
N ASP A 135 -1.28 17.02 15.86
CA ASP A 135 -2.27 17.91 15.23
C ASP A 135 -2.70 17.46 13.82
N GLU A 136 -1.80 16.78 13.08
CA GLU A 136 -2.08 16.28 11.72
C GLU A 136 -2.49 14.81 11.68
N HIS A 137 -1.95 13.98 12.58
CA HIS A 137 -2.03 12.52 12.51
C HIS A 137 -2.63 11.85 13.75
N GLY A 138 -3.01 12.63 14.79
CA GLY A 138 -3.57 12.09 16.03
C GLY A 138 -4.85 11.30 15.79
N GLU A 139 -5.79 11.83 14.99
CA GLU A 139 -7.02 11.12 14.63
C GLU A 139 -6.73 9.81 13.87
N LEU A 140 -5.75 9.82 12.96
CA LEU A 140 -5.32 8.65 12.20
C LEU A 140 -4.77 7.56 13.13
N PHE A 141 -3.89 7.94 14.08
CA PHE A 141 -3.30 6.98 15.01
C PHE A 141 -4.32 6.46 16.03
N ALA A 142 -5.18 7.33 16.58
CA ALA A 142 -6.26 6.92 17.47
C ALA A 142 -7.24 5.94 16.79
N TYR A 143 -7.57 6.18 15.51
CA TYR A 143 -8.36 5.25 14.72
C TYR A 143 -7.63 3.91 14.49
N THR A 144 -6.31 3.95 14.26
CA THR A 144 -5.48 2.73 14.13
C THR A 144 -5.54 1.89 15.40
N GLN A 145 -5.37 2.52 16.57
CA GLN A 145 -5.43 1.83 17.87
C GLN A 145 -6.79 1.13 18.08
N LYS A 146 -7.90 1.85 17.86
CA LYS A 146 -9.25 1.28 17.93
C LYS A 146 -9.46 0.13 16.93
N THR A 147 -8.87 0.24 15.74
CA THR A 147 -8.91 -0.83 14.73
C THR A 147 -8.20 -2.08 15.21
N LEU A 148 -7.00 -1.93 15.79
CA LEU A 148 -6.22 -3.05 16.30
C LEU A 148 -6.91 -3.71 17.49
N ASP A 149 -7.50 -2.92 18.41
CA ASP A 149 -8.30 -3.41 19.52
C ASP A 149 -9.50 -4.23 19.02
N ALA A 150 -10.27 -3.69 18.06
CA ALA A 150 -11.43 -4.37 17.47
C ALA A 150 -11.06 -5.68 16.75
N LEU A 151 -9.87 -5.74 16.17
CA LEU A 151 -9.34 -6.96 15.51
C LEU A 151 -8.68 -7.94 16.49
N GLY A 152 -8.58 -7.60 17.78
CA GLY A 152 -7.95 -8.44 18.80
C GLY A 152 -6.42 -8.53 18.66
N ILE A 153 -5.78 -7.58 17.99
CA ILE A 153 -4.32 -7.57 17.79
C ILE A 153 -3.68 -6.96 19.03
N ARG A 154 -3.32 -7.78 20.00
CA ARG A 154 -2.77 -7.37 21.30
C ARG A 154 -1.24 -7.48 21.38
N TRP A 155 -0.61 -8.28 20.52
CA TRP A 155 0.82 -8.58 20.51
C TRP A 155 1.37 -8.61 19.09
N GLY A 156 2.60 -8.12 18.95
CA GLY A 156 3.35 -8.19 17.70
C GLY A 156 3.13 -7.02 16.76
N ALA A 157 3.64 -7.15 15.54
CA ALA A 157 3.57 -6.11 14.53
C ALA A 157 2.23 -6.11 13.80
N ALA A 158 1.78 -4.91 13.40
CA ALA A 158 0.69 -4.75 12.46
C ALA A 158 1.03 -3.70 11.38
N HIS A 159 0.58 -3.98 10.17
CA HIS A 159 0.60 -3.07 9.02
C HIS A 159 -0.84 -2.73 8.67
N THR A 160 -1.23 -1.48 8.90
CA THR A 160 -2.60 -1.02 8.75
C THR A 160 -2.67 0.09 7.71
N GLU A 161 -3.43 -0.14 6.63
CA GLU A 161 -3.66 0.83 5.56
C GLU A 161 -4.98 1.55 5.80
N ILE A 162 -4.93 2.87 5.81
CA ILE A 162 -6.05 3.75 6.17
C ILE A 162 -6.17 4.87 5.15
N MET A 163 -7.39 5.08 4.66
CA MET A 163 -7.74 6.27 3.89
C MET A 163 -8.20 7.37 4.84
N LEU A 164 -7.47 8.48 4.92
CA LEU A 164 -7.93 9.68 5.61
C LEU A 164 -8.86 10.45 4.67
N THR A 165 -10.15 10.29 4.88
CA THR A 165 -11.20 10.92 4.08
C THR A 165 -11.65 12.24 4.70
N LYS A 166 -12.47 13.02 3.98
CA LYS A 166 -13.12 14.23 4.54
C LYS A 166 -14.03 13.94 5.74
N ASN A 167 -14.44 12.70 5.95
CA ASN A 167 -15.26 12.24 7.06
C ASN A 167 -14.47 11.44 8.09
N GLY A 168 -13.15 11.67 8.17
CA GLY A 168 -12.22 10.96 9.05
C GLY A 168 -11.65 9.67 8.45
N PRO A 169 -10.82 8.96 9.22
CA PRO A 169 -10.12 7.77 8.75
C PRO A 169 -11.04 6.58 8.50
N ARG A 170 -10.68 5.75 7.52
CA ARG A 170 -11.38 4.51 7.14
C ARG A 170 -10.37 3.41 6.83
N LEU A 171 -10.58 2.24 7.40
CA LEU A 171 -9.73 1.07 7.17
C LEU A 171 -9.83 0.56 5.73
N ILE A 172 -8.69 0.43 5.06
CA ILE A 172 -8.53 -0.27 3.77
C ILE A 172 -8.20 -1.74 4.03
N GLU A 173 -7.12 -1.98 4.78
CA GLU A 173 -6.73 -3.32 5.24
C GLU A 173 -5.84 -3.25 6.48
N SER A 174 -5.78 -4.35 7.23
CA SER A 174 -4.82 -4.54 8.32
C SER A 174 -4.32 -5.97 8.33
N GLY A 175 -3.01 -6.11 8.42
CA GLY A 175 -2.33 -7.41 8.57
C GLY A 175 -1.57 -7.49 9.88
N ALA A 176 -1.80 -8.56 10.69
CA ALA A 176 -1.07 -8.83 11.92
C ALA A 176 0.36 -9.35 11.61
N ARG A 177 1.15 -8.55 10.94
CA ARG A 177 2.53 -8.81 10.48
C ARG A 177 3.28 -7.51 10.27
N MET A 178 4.60 -7.59 10.15
CA MET A 178 5.39 -6.46 9.66
C MET A 178 4.99 -6.07 8.22
N CYS A 179 5.23 -4.82 7.87
CA CYS A 179 5.12 -4.37 6.49
C CYS A 179 6.06 -5.19 5.59
N GLY A 180 5.60 -5.51 4.38
CA GLY A 180 6.34 -6.34 3.44
C GLY A 180 7.49 -5.61 2.73
N GLY A 181 8.30 -6.38 1.99
CA GLY A 181 9.40 -5.86 1.20
C GLY A 181 10.49 -5.18 2.03
N PRO A 182 11.20 -4.19 1.47
CA PRO A 182 12.30 -3.50 2.15
C PRO A 182 11.87 -2.43 3.16
N VAL A 183 10.57 -2.31 3.48
CA VAL A 183 10.00 -1.25 4.33
C VAL A 183 10.63 -1.23 5.73
N VAL A 184 10.90 -2.38 6.33
CA VAL A 184 11.61 -2.47 7.62
C VAL A 184 12.97 -1.74 7.58
N ARG A 185 13.73 -1.90 6.50
CA ARG A 185 15.01 -1.22 6.30
C ARG A 185 14.83 0.28 6.09
N PHE A 186 13.82 0.67 5.32
CA PHE A 186 13.51 2.08 5.08
C PHE A 186 12.99 2.78 6.34
N ALA A 187 12.18 2.10 7.15
CA ALA A 187 11.73 2.58 8.44
C ALA A 187 12.92 2.85 9.38
N ARG A 188 13.88 1.92 9.47
CA ARG A 188 15.10 2.11 10.27
C ARG A 188 15.91 3.32 9.81
N GLU A 189 16.01 3.56 8.52
CA GLU A 189 16.67 4.74 7.95
C GLU A 189 15.93 6.03 8.30
N ALA A 190 14.59 6.01 8.23
CA ALA A 190 13.75 7.17 8.50
C ALA A 190 13.65 7.53 9.98
N THR A 191 13.64 6.54 10.89
CA THR A 191 13.33 6.73 12.32
C THR A 191 14.42 6.25 13.27
N GLY A 192 15.41 5.50 12.77
CA GLY A 192 16.45 4.85 13.59
C GLY A 192 16.02 3.52 14.20
N SER A 193 14.76 3.12 14.06
CA SER A 193 14.20 1.85 14.51
C SER A 193 13.20 1.33 13.49
N SER A 194 12.80 0.09 13.58
CA SER A 194 11.82 -0.54 12.73
C SER A 194 10.88 -1.43 13.53
N GLN A 195 9.84 -1.97 12.89
CA GLN A 195 8.99 -2.98 13.52
C GLN A 195 9.81 -4.20 13.98
N ALA A 196 10.83 -4.61 13.22
CA ALA A 196 11.70 -5.73 13.61
C ALA A 196 12.52 -5.41 14.85
N ASP A 197 13.09 -4.20 14.94
CA ASP A 197 13.86 -3.77 16.11
C ASP A 197 12.99 -3.74 17.35
N LYS A 198 11.80 -3.13 17.24
CA LYS A 198 10.83 -3.06 18.35
C LYS A 198 10.35 -4.45 18.80
N LEU A 199 10.19 -5.40 17.88
CA LEU A 199 9.86 -6.78 18.25
C LEU A 199 11.00 -7.43 19.01
N VAL A 200 12.27 -7.23 18.59
CA VAL A 200 13.44 -7.74 19.33
C VAL A 200 13.48 -7.13 20.75
N GLU A 201 13.34 -5.81 20.90
CA GLU A 201 13.28 -5.12 22.18
C GLU A 201 12.21 -5.76 23.10
N ILE A 202 11.00 -5.99 22.60
CA ILE A 202 9.90 -6.58 23.38
C ILE A 202 10.23 -8.00 23.84
N TYR A 203 10.75 -8.85 22.96
CA TYR A 203 10.98 -10.27 23.28
C TYR A 203 12.28 -10.52 24.06
N VAL A 204 13.28 -9.64 23.94
CA VAL A 204 14.58 -9.78 24.60
C VAL A 204 14.64 -8.95 25.88
N ASP A 205 14.22 -7.68 25.80
CA ASP A 205 14.36 -6.72 26.90
C ASP A 205 13.08 -6.56 27.74
N GLY A 206 11.94 -7.07 27.21
CA GLY A 206 10.63 -6.98 27.87
C GLY A 206 9.99 -5.58 27.81
N ASP A 207 10.61 -4.64 27.12
CA ASP A 207 10.12 -3.26 26.94
C ASP A 207 10.32 -2.82 25.48
N VAL A 208 9.75 -1.67 25.10
CA VAL A 208 9.85 -1.13 23.76
C VAL A 208 10.09 0.38 23.81
N GLN A 209 10.92 0.89 22.93
CA GLN A 209 11.06 2.33 22.74
C GLN A 209 9.69 2.92 22.32
N LYS A 210 9.12 3.74 23.20
CA LYS A 210 7.74 4.28 23.09
C LYS A 210 7.66 5.44 22.10
N GLU A 211 8.72 6.23 22.00
CA GLU A 211 8.74 7.43 21.18
C GLU A 211 8.96 7.11 19.70
N TYR A 212 8.23 7.83 18.86
CA TYR A 212 8.44 7.85 17.42
C TYR A 212 9.47 8.93 17.08
N ALA A 213 10.71 8.55 16.89
CA ALA A 213 11.81 9.45 16.57
C ALA A 213 12.02 9.53 15.06
N PHE A 214 11.49 10.56 14.41
CA PHE A 214 11.73 10.80 12.98
C PHE A 214 13.09 11.49 12.77
N LYS A 215 13.94 10.93 11.91
CA LYS A 215 15.31 11.43 11.64
C LYS A 215 15.43 12.12 10.29
N LYS A 216 14.85 11.55 9.24
CA LYS A 216 14.90 12.09 7.88
C LYS A 216 13.79 11.52 7.00
N THR A 217 13.47 12.23 5.94
CA THR A 217 12.57 11.72 4.89
C THR A 217 13.24 10.58 4.12
N VAL A 218 12.48 9.50 3.91
CA VAL A 218 12.86 8.39 3.02
C VAL A 218 11.74 8.17 2.03
N VAL A 219 12.10 8.12 0.74
CA VAL A 219 11.15 8.02 -0.37
C VAL A 219 11.54 6.88 -1.30
N PRO A 220 10.95 5.70 -1.13
CA PRO A 220 11.00 4.63 -2.12
C PRO A 220 10.19 5.01 -3.37
N VAL A 221 10.85 5.08 -4.51
CA VAL A 221 10.29 5.35 -5.83
C VAL A 221 10.17 4.03 -6.59
N PHE A 222 8.97 3.71 -7.09
CA PHE A 222 8.72 2.46 -7.81
C PHE A 222 8.92 2.66 -9.30
N LEU A 223 9.80 1.87 -9.92
CA LEU A 223 10.02 1.89 -11.35
C LEU A 223 8.93 1.11 -12.07
N LYS A 224 8.44 1.67 -13.19
CA LYS A 224 7.28 1.16 -13.93
C LYS A 224 7.65 0.81 -15.37
N SER A 225 7.04 -0.26 -15.89
CA SER A 225 7.10 -0.61 -17.30
C SER A 225 5.77 -0.31 -17.99
N PRO A 226 5.76 0.42 -19.11
CA PRO A 226 4.53 0.75 -19.84
C PRO A 226 3.93 -0.44 -20.59
N ALA A 227 4.70 -1.48 -20.84
CA ALA A 227 4.28 -2.67 -21.59
C ALA A 227 4.97 -3.93 -21.04
N LYS A 228 4.41 -5.09 -21.37
CA LYS A 228 5.11 -6.36 -21.24
C LYS A 228 6.04 -6.51 -22.45
N GLY A 229 7.33 -6.79 -22.21
CA GLY A 229 8.30 -6.91 -23.29
C GLY A 229 9.75 -7.04 -22.81
N PHE A 230 10.69 -7.04 -23.74
CA PHE A 230 12.12 -7.15 -23.45
C PHE A 230 12.76 -5.77 -23.34
N ILE A 231 13.55 -5.55 -22.30
CA ILE A 231 14.33 -4.32 -22.11
C ILE A 231 15.57 -4.36 -23.01
N SER A 232 15.86 -3.25 -23.70
CA SER A 232 17.01 -3.16 -24.61
C SER A 232 18.04 -2.08 -24.25
N ASN A 233 17.77 -1.21 -23.26
CA ASN A 233 18.64 -0.08 -22.91
C ASN A 233 18.64 0.21 -21.40
N ALA A 234 18.82 -0.81 -20.56
CA ALA A 234 18.83 -0.66 -19.09
C ALA A 234 19.87 0.35 -18.59
N GLU A 235 20.95 0.61 -19.36
CA GLU A 235 22.00 1.57 -19.06
C GLU A 235 21.52 3.01 -18.90
N VAL A 236 20.36 3.37 -19.39
CA VAL A 236 19.76 4.71 -19.18
C VAL A 236 19.49 4.99 -17.70
N LEU A 237 19.43 3.95 -16.86
CA LEU A 237 19.29 4.06 -15.42
C LEU A 237 20.63 4.12 -14.66
N ALA A 238 21.77 4.01 -15.32
CA ALA A 238 23.10 3.94 -14.68
C ALA A 238 23.39 5.17 -13.79
N ASP A 239 22.89 6.35 -14.18
CA ASP A 239 23.10 7.58 -13.41
C ASP A 239 22.27 7.64 -12.10
N ILE A 240 21.37 6.68 -11.85
CA ILE A 240 20.69 6.54 -10.55
C ILE A 240 21.73 6.38 -9.44
N SER A 241 22.78 5.60 -9.67
CA SER A 241 23.87 5.37 -8.71
C SER A 241 24.64 6.63 -8.29
N ARG A 242 24.50 7.74 -9.05
CA ARG A 242 25.15 9.03 -8.79
C ARG A 242 24.22 10.08 -8.15
N LEU A 243 22.96 9.73 -7.89
CA LEU A 243 22.03 10.68 -7.29
C LEU A 243 22.42 11.03 -5.85
N PRO A 244 22.53 12.31 -5.48
CA PRO A 244 22.96 12.74 -4.15
C PRO A 244 22.13 12.19 -3.00
N THR A 245 20.84 11.93 -3.23
CA THR A 245 19.93 11.42 -2.21
C THR A 245 19.72 9.90 -2.28
N LEU A 246 20.44 9.18 -3.17
CA LEU A 246 20.32 7.73 -3.25
C LEU A 246 20.72 7.08 -1.94
N PHE A 247 19.78 6.34 -1.35
CA PHE A 247 20.03 5.49 -0.18
C PHE A 247 20.25 4.03 -0.58
N LYS A 248 19.36 3.52 -1.45
CA LYS A 248 19.42 2.13 -1.92
C LYS A 248 18.64 1.96 -3.21
N GLU A 249 19.12 1.07 -4.10
CA GLU A 249 18.40 0.65 -5.29
C GLU A 249 18.20 -0.87 -5.32
N PHE A 250 17.08 -1.27 -5.89
CA PHE A 250 16.71 -2.65 -6.21
C PHE A 250 16.15 -2.64 -7.63
N ILE A 251 16.99 -2.88 -8.62
CA ILE A 251 16.59 -2.98 -10.03
C ILE A 251 16.67 -4.45 -10.40
N TRP A 252 15.54 -5.02 -10.83
CA TRP A 252 15.37 -6.47 -11.00
C TRP A 252 15.50 -6.92 -12.44
N PHE A 253 16.10 -6.12 -13.31
CA PHE A 253 16.25 -6.43 -14.71
C PHE A 253 17.59 -5.93 -15.27
N LYS A 254 17.95 -6.48 -16.42
CA LYS A 254 19.05 -6.06 -17.29
C LYS A 254 18.59 -6.12 -18.75
N ASN A 255 19.46 -5.70 -19.69
CA ASN A 255 19.18 -5.83 -21.12
C ASN A 255 18.90 -7.28 -21.49
N GLY A 256 17.84 -7.50 -22.26
CA GLY A 256 17.37 -8.80 -22.70
C GLY A 256 16.38 -9.48 -21.76
N ASP A 257 16.14 -8.95 -20.57
CA ASP A 257 15.15 -9.53 -19.65
C ASP A 257 13.72 -9.15 -20.04
N LEU A 258 12.82 -10.12 -19.88
CA LEU A 258 11.39 -9.92 -20.04
C LEU A 258 10.81 -9.29 -18.76
N VAL A 259 10.17 -8.12 -18.90
CA VAL A 259 9.48 -7.45 -17.80
C VAL A 259 7.97 -7.43 -18.00
N PRO A 260 7.17 -7.45 -16.92
CA PRO A 260 5.73 -7.28 -17.02
C PRO A 260 5.34 -5.83 -17.34
N GLN A 261 4.14 -5.62 -17.86
CA GLN A 261 3.49 -4.30 -17.76
C GLN A 261 3.15 -4.02 -16.29
N THR A 262 3.47 -2.83 -15.81
CA THR A 262 3.14 -2.45 -14.43
C THR A 262 1.65 -2.16 -14.29
N VAL A 263 0.96 -2.94 -13.48
CA VAL A 263 -0.48 -2.84 -13.20
C VAL A 263 -0.81 -2.79 -11.71
N ASP A 264 0.12 -3.21 -10.85
CA ASP A 264 0.01 -3.29 -9.40
C ASP A 264 1.41 -3.21 -8.73
N PHE A 265 1.47 -3.42 -7.41
CA PHE A 265 2.73 -3.39 -6.68
C PHE A 265 3.68 -4.54 -7.08
N LEU A 266 3.16 -5.72 -7.41
CA LEU A 266 3.97 -6.91 -7.71
C LEU A 266 4.61 -6.84 -9.10
N THR A 267 4.08 -5.99 -9.97
CA THR A 267 4.54 -5.83 -11.36
C THR A 267 5.47 -4.62 -11.57
N ASN A 268 5.88 -3.96 -10.48
CA ASN A 268 6.97 -2.99 -10.53
C ASN A 268 8.27 -3.66 -10.96
N ILE A 269 9.10 -2.92 -11.72
CA ILE A 269 10.36 -3.43 -12.24
C ILE A 269 11.59 -3.03 -11.39
N GLY A 270 11.39 -2.24 -10.34
CA GLY A 270 12.45 -1.87 -9.42
C GLY A 270 11.98 -0.87 -8.37
N ILE A 271 12.83 -0.67 -7.34
CA ILE A 271 12.64 0.33 -6.29
C ILE A 271 13.93 1.13 -6.15
N VAL A 272 13.83 2.45 -6.21
CA VAL A 272 14.92 3.39 -5.93
C VAL A 272 14.57 4.17 -4.67
N ALA A 273 15.22 3.90 -3.56
CA ALA A 273 14.99 4.57 -2.29
C ALA A 273 15.92 5.78 -2.15
N LEU A 274 15.32 6.95 -1.97
CA LEU A 274 15.99 8.22 -1.73
C LEU A 274 15.86 8.58 -0.24
N ALA A 275 16.88 9.22 0.35
CA ALA A 275 16.86 9.62 1.76
C ALA A 275 17.55 10.98 1.96
N GLY A 276 17.02 11.79 2.89
CA GLY A 276 17.63 13.07 3.28
C GLY A 276 16.65 14.25 3.25
N ASP A 277 17.12 15.36 2.71
CA ASP A 277 16.33 16.58 2.55
C ASP A 277 15.25 16.40 1.48
N ARG A 278 14.01 16.78 1.83
CA ARG A 278 12.84 16.52 0.99
C ARG A 278 12.89 17.26 -0.37
N GLU A 279 13.42 18.45 -0.42
CA GLU A 279 13.50 19.21 -1.68
C GLU A 279 14.51 18.56 -2.64
N LYS A 280 15.66 18.14 -2.12
CA LYS A 280 16.67 17.42 -2.90
C LYS A 280 16.13 16.07 -3.39
N ILE A 281 15.40 15.35 -2.54
CA ILE A 281 14.71 14.11 -2.91
C ILE A 281 13.76 14.33 -4.09
N LEU A 282 12.96 15.38 -4.07
CA LEU A 282 12.02 15.68 -5.16
C LEU A 282 12.74 16.03 -6.48
N LEU A 283 13.92 16.67 -6.42
CA LEU A 283 14.74 16.88 -7.61
C LEU A 283 15.27 15.56 -8.17
N ASP A 284 15.78 14.68 -7.33
CA ASP A 284 16.30 13.39 -7.78
C ASP A 284 15.18 12.44 -8.23
N TYR A 285 14.02 12.49 -7.59
CA TYR A 285 12.80 11.81 -8.08
C TYR A 285 12.47 12.20 -9.52
N LYS A 286 12.50 13.49 -9.87
CA LYS A 286 12.24 13.97 -11.23
C LYS A 286 13.29 13.42 -12.22
N LYS A 287 14.55 13.32 -11.80
CA LYS A 287 15.61 12.71 -12.64
C LYS A 287 15.35 11.22 -12.87
N ILE A 288 14.94 10.46 -11.83
CA ILE A 288 14.56 9.06 -11.96
C ILE A 288 13.44 8.91 -12.98
N ARG A 289 12.38 9.73 -12.90
CA ARG A 289 11.27 9.68 -13.87
C ARG A 289 11.72 10.02 -15.29
N ALA A 290 12.63 10.97 -15.45
CA ALA A 290 13.21 11.31 -16.75
C ALA A 290 14.11 10.19 -17.34
N MET A 291 14.81 9.44 -16.49
CA MET A 291 15.57 8.25 -16.90
C MET A 291 14.64 7.09 -17.26
N GLU A 292 13.67 6.80 -16.39
CA GLU A 292 12.65 5.76 -16.62
C GLU A 292 11.89 5.95 -17.94
N ALA A 293 11.53 7.20 -18.26
CA ALA A 293 10.85 7.52 -19.51
C ALA A 293 11.66 7.22 -20.80
N LYS A 294 12.96 7.02 -20.67
CA LYS A 294 13.86 6.64 -21.77
C LYS A 294 14.02 5.12 -21.92
N LEU A 295 13.46 4.32 -21.01
CA LEU A 295 13.51 2.87 -21.13
C LEU A 295 12.79 2.41 -22.41
N ILE A 296 13.44 1.56 -23.17
CA ILE A 296 12.88 0.93 -24.37
C ILE A 296 12.45 -0.49 -24.01
N ILE A 297 11.15 -0.70 -24.08
CA ILE A 297 10.51 -2.00 -23.88
C ILE A 297 10.01 -2.46 -25.25
N ASN A 298 10.63 -3.48 -25.81
CA ASN A 298 10.20 -4.10 -27.08
C ASN A 298 9.06 -5.07 -26.78
N PRO A 299 7.80 -4.76 -27.18
CA PRO A 299 6.65 -5.63 -26.92
C PRO A 299 6.84 -7.04 -27.48
N LEU A 300 6.15 -8.01 -26.86
CA LEU A 300 6.09 -9.39 -27.33
C LEU A 300 5.24 -9.50 -28.59
#